data_d12c39e85684d3714b6bbcd36fbb789e
#
_entry.id   d12c39e85684d3714b6bbcd36fbb789e
#
_cell.length_a   1.000
_cell.length_b   1.000
_cell.length_c   1.000
_cell.angle_alpha   90.00
_cell.angle_beta   90.00
_cell.angle_gamma   90.00
#
_symmetry.space_group_name_H-M   'P 1'
#
loop_
_entity.id
_entity.type
_entity.pdbx_description
1 polymer ?
#
loop_
_entity_poly.entity_id
_entity_poly.type
_entity_poly.pdbx_seq_one_letter_code
_entity_poly.pdbx_strand_id
1 'polypeptide(L)'
;ALANIYYDKKKYSEAEEWYSRAYKNGIIDAAFDIGNMYFNVEAYEHCLYWYEKAAKEGHLKAQNNMGVSYFKLREYKKAEKWLVEASDSNLPIACFNLGVLYTVLRDEESACRYYKKGSTMLEENCKYNLAIINQNNKNEKDAISLYKYLHKIGNDKGCFNIGLIM
;
A
#
# COMPACT_ATOMS: atom_id res chain seq x y z
N ALA A 1 -20.77 -6.16 10.72
CA ALA A 1 -20.86 -5.83 12.14
C ALA A 1 -21.56 -4.49 12.35
N LEU A 2 -22.05 -4.21 13.58
CA LEU A 2 -22.80 -2.97 13.87
C LEU A 2 -21.94 -1.71 13.63
N ALA A 3 -20.65 -1.77 13.95
CA ALA A 3 -19.69 -0.70 13.69
C ALA A 3 -19.66 -0.27 12.20
N ASN A 4 -19.64 -1.24 11.27
CA ASN A 4 -19.66 -0.95 9.83
C ASN A 4 -20.92 -0.19 9.41
N ILE A 5 -22.08 -0.53 9.99
CA ILE A 5 -23.33 0.16 9.70
C ILE A 5 -23.28 1.63 10.12
N TYR A 6 -22.68 1.91 11.29
CA TYR A 6 -22.47 3.30 11.73
C TYR A 6 -21.46 4.03 10.87
N TYR A 7 -20.37 3.37 10.47
CA TYR A 7 -19.37 3.92 9.55
C TYR A 7 -19.97 4.30 8.20
N ASP A 8 -20.76 3.40 7.59
CA ASP A 8 -21.44 3.64 6.29
C ASP A 8 -22.43 4.82 6.37
N LYS A 9 -23.03 5.03 7.54
CA LYS A 9 -23.90 6.18 7.83
C LYS A 9 -23.13 7.45 8.21
N LYS A 10 -21.78 7.44 8.13
CA LYS A 10 -20.89 8.54 8.53
C LYS A 10 -21.00 8.95 9.99
N LYS A 11 -21.49 8.07 10.83
CA LYS A 11 -21.56 8.23 12.29
C LYS A 11 -20.27 7.68 12.93
N TYR A 12 -19.19 8.46 12.75
CA TYR A 12 -17.84 8.00 13.08
C TYR A 12 -17.62 7.77 14.58
N SER A 13 -18.21 8.59 15.44
CA SER A 13 -18.10 8.42 16.89
C SER A 13 -18.73 7.11 17.37
N GLU A 14 -19.93 6.81 16.89
CA GLU A 14 -20.62 5.56 17.22
C GLU A 14 -19.89 4.35 16.63
N ALA A 15 -19.38 4.49 15.41
CA ALA A 15 -18.58 3.43 14.77
C ALA A 15 -17.33 3.12 15.61
N GLU A 16 -16.58 4.16 16.04
CA GLU A 16 -15.40 4.02 16.88
C GLU A 16 -15.71 3.35 18.21
N GLU A 17 -16.81 3.69 18.85
CA GLU A 17 -17.22 3.06 20.11
C GLU A 17 -17.41 1.55 19.93
N TRP A 18 -18.12 1.12 18.87
CA TRP A 18 -18.37 -0.29 18.61
C TRP A 18 -17.11 -1.06 18.19
N TYR A 19 -16.25 -0.45 17.36
CA TYR A 19 -14.95 -1.03 17.02
C TYR A 19 -14.05 -1.14 18.25
N SER A 20 -14.02 -0.11 19.11
CA SER A 20 -13.22 -0.13 20.35
C SER A 20 -13.68 -1.23 21.32
N ARG A 21 -15.00 -1.47 21.42
CA ARG A 21 -15.54 -2.60 22.19
C ARG A 21 -15.10 -3.93 21.59
N ALA A 22 -15.14 -4.06 20.26
CA ALA A 22 -14.68 -5.26 19.57
C ALA A 22 -13.18 -5.51 19.80
N TYR A 23 -12.34 -4.47 19.71
CA TYR A 23 -10.93 -4.58 20.01
C TYR A 23 -10.65 -5.02 21.46
N LYS A 24 -11.35 -4.44 22.44
CA LYS A 24 -11.25 -4.84 23.86
C LYS A 24 -11.63 -6.30 24.08
N ASN A 25 -12.48 -6.88 23.22
CA ASN A 25 -12.85 -8.29 23.22
C ASN A 25 -11.89 -9.18 22.40
N GLY A 26 -10.70 -8.67 22.03
CA GLY A 26 -9.67 -9.44 21.33
C GLY A 26 -9.78 -9.46 19.80
N ILE A 27 -10.67 -8.66 19.20
CA ILE A 27 -10.80 -8.57 17.74
C ILE A 27 -9.80 -7.53 17.24
N ILE A 28 -8.61 -7.98 16.83
CA ILE A 28 -7.49 -7.12 16.40
C ILE A 28 -7.86 -6.28 15.16
N ASP A 29 -8.61 -6.89 14.22
CA ASP A 29 -9.07 -6.20 13.00
C ASP A 29 -9.88 -4.93 13.32
N ALA A 30 -10.53 -4.86 14.47
CA ALA A 30 -11.29 -3.66 14.85
C ALA A 30 -10.38 -2.44 15.06
N ALA A 31 -9.16 -2.61 15.59
CA ALA A 31 -8.19 -1.52 15.69
C ALA A 31 -7.72 -1.08 14.29
N PHE A 32 -7.51 -2.02 13.37
CA PHE A 32 -7.20 -1.72 11.98
C PHE A 32 -8.33 -0.95 11.30
N ASP A 33 -9.59 -1.33 11.53
CA ASP A 33 -10.77 -0.65 10.96
C ASP A 33 -10.91 0.79 11.48
N ILE A 34 -10.66 1.03 12.78
CA ILE A 34 -10.61 2.40 13.32
C ILE A 34 -9.49 3.20 12.64
N GLY A 35 -8.30 2.60 12.50
CA GLY A 35 -7.20 3.21 11.77
C GLY A 35 -7.58 3.62 10.35
N ASN A 36 -8.25 2.74 9.60
CA ASN A 36 -8.76 3.04 8.26
C ASN A 36 -9.78 4.18 8.27
N MET A 37 -10.66 4.22 9.25
CA MET A 37 -11.65 5.29 9.41
C MET A 37 -10.95 6.65 9.52
N TYR A 38 -9.95 6.76 10.41
CA TYR A 38 -9.18 7.99 10.56
C TYR A 38 -8.30 8.32 9.36
N PHE A 39 -7.73 7.30 8.71
CA PHE A 39 -6.95 7.48 7.47
C PHE A 39 -7.80 8.09 6.35
N ASN A 40 -9.05 7.65 6.19
CA ASN A 40 -9.97 8.13 5.16
C ASN A 40 -10.40 9.61 5.35
N VAL A 41 -10.31 10.12 6.56
CA VAL A 41 -10.54 11.55 6.86
C VAL A 41 -9.23 12.32 7.04
N GLU A 42 -8.11 11.73 6.61
CA GLU A 42 -6.76 12.31 6.63
C GLU A 42 -6.24 12.67 8.04
N ALA A 43 -6.84 12.12 9.09
CA ALA A 43 -6.40 12.29 10.48
C ALA A 43 -5.24 11.31 10.79
N TYR A 44 -4.08 11.56 10.17
CA TYR A 44 -2.97 10.60 10.13
C TYR A 44 -2.37 10.28 11.51
N GLU A 45 -2.31 11.26 12.44
CA GLU A 45 -1.84 11.02 13.81
C GLU A 45 -2.77 10.06 14.58
N HIS A 46 -4.09 10.18 14.36
CA HIS A 46 -5.08 9.30 14.99
C HIS A 46 -5.05 7.90 14.40
N CYS A 47 -4.91 7.80 13.06
CA CYS A 47 -4.82 6.47 12.45
C CYS A 47 -3.54 5.74 12.87
N LEU A 48 -2.41 6.43 13.04
CA LEU A 48 -1.16 5.84 13.53
C LEU A 48 -1.32 5.20 14.91
N TYR A 49 -2.04 5.85 15.83
CA TYR A 49 -2.32 5.29 17.15
C TYR A 49 -3.04 3.94 17.08
N TRP A 50 -4.05 3.83 16.23
CA TRP A 50 -4.82 2.60 16.10
C TRP A 50 -4.10 1.52 15.27
N TYR A 51 -3.41 1.91 14.20
CA TYR A 51 -2.59 0.98 13.44
C TYR A 51 -1.45 0.41 14.29
N GLU A 52 -0.84 1.21 15.17
CA GLU A 52 0.21 0.72 16.08
C GLU A 52 -0.32 -0.39 17.00
N LYS A 53 -1.53 -0.26 17.51
CA LYS A 53 -2.17 -1.30 18.31
C LYS A 53 -2.33 -2.60 17.53
N ALA A 54 -2.86 -2.53 16.32
CA ALA A 54 -3.01 -3.69 15.46
C ALA A 54 -1.66 -4.28 15.03
N ALA A 55 -0.68 -3.43 14.70
CA ALA A 55 0.65 -3.86 14.27
C ALA A 55 1.42 -4.60 15.38
N LYS A 56 1.31 -4.17 16.65
CA LYS A 56 1.90 -4.87 17.80
C LYS A 56 1.36 -6.29 17.99
N GLU A 57 0.13 -6.52 17.55
CA GLU A 57 -0.50 -7.84 17.54
C GLU A 57 -0.23 -8.63 16.23
N GLY A 58 0.71 -8.15 15.41
CA GLY A 58 1.15 -8.83 14.18
C GLY A 58 0.26 -8.58 12.95
N HIS A 59 -0.61 -7.57 12.96
CA HIS A 59 -1.47 -7.29 11.82
C HIS A 59 -0.68 -6.61 10.68
N LEU A 60 -0.25 -7.39 9.67
CA LEU A 60 0.64 -6.95 8.60
C LEU A 60 0.11 -5.77 7.77
N LYS A 61 -1.21 -5.75 7.50
CA LYS A 61 -1.82 -4.62 6.77
C LYS A 61 -1.76 -3.32 7.58
N ALA A 62 -1.82 -3.40 8.93
CA ALA A 62 -1.66 -2.23 9.78
C ALA A 62 -0.22 -1.71 9.73
N GLN A 63 0.79 -2.58 9.73
CA GLN A 63 2.20 -2.18 9.54
C GLN A 63 2.38 -1.44 8.22
N ASN A 64 1.86 -1.99 7.11
CA ASN A 64 1.89 -1.33 5.82
C ASN A 64 1.20 0.05 5.85
N ASN A 65 0.01 0.13 6.45
CA ASN A 65 -0.76 1.38 6.50
C ASN A 65 -0.11 2.42 7.43
N MET A 66 0.62 2.00 8.48
CA MET A 66 1.50 2.90 9.23
C MET A 66 2.56 3.52 8.33
N GLY A 67 3.22 2.71 7.51
CA GLY A 67 4.20 3.19 6.54
C GLY A 67 3.58 4.20 5.57
N VAL A 68 2.40 3.91 5.04
CA VAL A 68 1.67 4.83 4.15
C VAL A 68 1.27 6.12 4.88
N SER A 69 0.84 6.04 6.16
CA SER A 69 0.48 7.22 6.95
C SER A 69 1.69 8.12 7.21
N TYR A 70 2.84 7.54 7.57
CA TYR A 70 4.09 8.28 7.70
C TYR A 70 4.55 8.90 6.38
N PHE A 71 4.35 8.20 5.25
CA PHE A 71 4.61 8.76 3.92
C PHE A 71 3.75 10.01 3.65
N LYS A 72 2.45 9.98 4.00
CA LYS A 72 1.55 11.14 3.88
C LYS A 72 2.01 12.31 4.74
N LEU A 73 2.52 12.03 5.94
CA LEU A 73 3.12 13.03 6.84
C LEU A 73 4.53 13.47 6.41
N ARG A 74 5.07 12.95 5.29
CA ARG A 74 6.44 13.19 4.79
C ARG A 74 7.56 12.73 5.75
N GLU A 75 7.23 11.87 6.70
CA GLU A 75 8.19 11.23 7.60
C GLU A 75 8.80 9.98 6.93
N TYR A 76 9.53 10.19 5.84
CA TYR A 76 9.96 9.14 4.92
C TYR A 76 10.80 8.04 5.58
N LYS A 77 11.66 8.37 6.54
CA LYS A 77 12.47 7.38 7.28
C LYS A 77 11.60 6.42 8.11
N LYS A 78 10.53 6.95 8.74
CA LYS A 78 9.59 6.11 9.49
C LYS A 78 8.72 5.29 8.53
N ALA A 79 8.31 5.89 7.42
CA ALA A 79 7.57 5.18 6.36
C ALA A 79 8.37 3.98 5.85
N GLU A 80 9.64 4.21 5.49
CA GLU A 80 10.56 3.16 5.03
C GLU A 80 10.63 1.99 6.02
N LYS A 81 10.90 2.29 7.29
CA LYS A 81 11.01 1.27 8.34
C LYS A 81 9.80 0.33 8.36
N TRP A 82 8.58 0.88 8.44
CA TRP A 82 7.37 0.09 8.54
C TRP A 82 7.03 -0.66 7.24
N LEU A 83 7.29 -0.05 6.08
CA LEU A 83 7.08 -0.69 4.79
C LEU A 83 8.07 -1.82 4.54
N VAL A 84 9.33 -1.68 4.97
CA VAL A 84 10.34 -2.75 4.88
C VAL A 84 9.90 -3.94 5.74
N GLU A 85 9.50 -3.70 6.99
CA GLU A 85 9.03 -4.74 7.90
C GLU A 85 7.84 -5.52 7.33
N ALA A 86 6.86 -4.80 6.75
CA ALA A 86 5.72 -5.42 6.09
C ALA A 86 6.13 -6.19 4.80
N SER A 87 7.08 -5.65 4.02
CA SER A 87 7.61 -6.30 2.81
C SER A 87 8.40 -7.58 3.13
N ASP A 88 9.13 -7.60 4.23
CA ASP A 88 9.90 -8.77 4.66
C ASP A 88 8.99 -9.86 5.23
N SER A 89 7.81 -9.48 5.71
CA SER A 89 6.71 -10.40 6.04
C SER A 89 5.91 -10.87 4.81
N ASN A 90 6.45 -10.68 3.59
CA ASN A 90 5.85 -11.09 2.32
C ASN A 90 4.50 -10.45 1.99
N LEU A 91 4.25 -9.22 2.40
CA LEU A 91 3.08 -8.45 2.01
C LEU A 91 3.34 -7.75 0.65
N PRO A 92 2.72 -8.18 -0.48
CA PRO A 92 3.07 -7.67 -1.82
C PRO A 92 2.85 -6.17 -1.97
N ILE A 93 1.76 -5.64 -1.39
CA ILE A 93 1.43 -4.20 -1.47
C ILE A 93 2.49 -3.32 -0.78
N ALA A 94 3.22 -3.85 0.22
CA ALA A 94 4.30 -3.12 0.88
C ALA A 94 5.48 -2.90 -0.08
N CYS A 95 5.76 -3.88 -0.95
CA CYS A 95 6.78 -3.71 -2.00
C CYS A 95 6.40 -2.59 -2.98
N PHE A 96 5.12 -2.53 -3.37
CA PHE A 96 4.63 -1.43 -4.19
C PHE A 96 4.81 -0.07 -3.49
N ASN A 97 4.39 0.04 -2.23
CA ASN A 97 4.50 1.29 -1.46
C ASN A 97 5.96 1.72 -1.25
N LEU A 98 6.90 0.77 -1.05
CA LEU A 98 8.34 1.05 -1.03
C LEU A 98 8.84 1.57 -2.37
N GLY A 99 8.44 0.93 -3.46
CA GLY A 99 8.77 1.41 -4.79
C GLY A 99 8.31 2.85 -5.03
N VAL A 100 7.08 3.19 -4.60
CA VAL A 100 6.55 4.57 -4.65
C VAL A 100 7.37 5.51 -3.77
N LEU A 101 7.68 5.11 -2.53
CA LEU A 101 8.50 5.91 -1.62
C LEU A 101 9.85 6.25 -2.25
N TYR A 102 10.58 5.26 -2.77
CA TYR A 102 11.89 5.48 -3.38
C TYR A 102 11.81 6.27 -4.70
N THR A 103 10.72 6.13 -5.45
CA THR A 103 10.46 7.00 -6.62
C THR A 103 10.36 8.47 -6.20
N VAL A 104 9.66 8.78 -5.10
CA VAL A 104 9.56 10.14 -4.55
C VAL A 104 10.91 10.64 -4.04
N LEU A 105 11.72 9.77 -3.44
CA LEU A 105 13.07 10.07 -2.97
C LEU A 105 14.10 10.15 -4.11
N ARG A 106 13.70 9.89 -5.36
CA ARG A 106 14.56 9.84 -6.56
C ARG A 106 15.67 8.79 -6.50
N ASP A 107 15.46 7.74 -5.69
CA ASP A 107 16.31 6.55 -5.68
C ASP A 107 15.71 5.48 -6.59
N GLU A 108 16.06 5.58 -7.89
CA GLU A 108 15.52 4.69 -8.92
C GLU A 108 15.98 3.24 -8.73
N GLU A 109 17.20 3.02 -8.21
CA GLU A 109 17.74 1.69 -7.98
C GLU A 109 16.91 0.94 -6.95
N SER A 110 16.65 1.57 -5.80
CA SER A 110 15.81 0.99 -4.75
C SER A 110 14.36 0.83 -5.22
N ALA A 111 13.81 1.81 -5.94
CA ALA A 111 12.47 1.71 -6.51
C ALA A 111 12.34 0.48 -7.43
N CYS A 112 13.28 0.32 -8.36
CA CYS A 112 13.33 -0.83 -9.27
C CYS A 112 13.42 -2.16 -8.52
N ARG A 113 14.29 -2.24 -7.49
CA ARG A 113 14.44 -3.44 -6.65
C ARG A 113 13.13 -3.86 -5.99
N TYR A 114 12.41 -2.91 -5.38
CA TYR A 114 11.15 -3.23 -4.70
C TYR A 114 10.01 -3.50 -5.67
N TYR A 115 9.92 -2.81 -6.80
CA TYR A 115 8.96 -3.16 -7.84
C TYR A 115 9.24 -4.56 -8.42
N LYS A 116 10.51 -4.95 -8.61
CA LYS A 116 10.85 -6.32 -9.01
C LYS A 116 10.39 -7.33 -7.95
N LYS A 117 10.70 -7.10 -6.65
CA LYS A 117 10.24 -7.97 -5.56
C LYS A 117 8.71 -8.12 -5.57
N GLY A 118 7.95 -7.03 -5.66
CA GLY A 118 6.49 -7.06 -5.70
C GLY A 118 5.95 -7.72 -6.97
N SER A 119 6.60 -7.54 -8.11
CA SER A 119 6.18 -8.15 -9.38
C SER A 119 6.24 -9.68 -9.35
N THR A 120 7.18 -10.26 -8.62
CA THR A 120 7.26 -11.73 -8.42
C THR A 120 6.15 -12.24 -7.50
N MET A 121 5.58 -11.38 -6.66
CA MET A 121 4.45 -11.67 -5.78
C MET A 121 3.08 -11.40 -6.44
N LEU A 122 3.03 -11.26 -7.76
CA LEU A 122 1.82 -10.97 -8.55
C LEU A 122 1.18 -9.59 -8.29
N GLU A 123 1.92 -8.63 -7.72
CA GLU A 123 1.44 -7.26 -7.56
C GLU A 123 1.50 -6.51 -8.92
N GLU A 124 0.35 -6.29 -9.53
CA GLU A 124 0.23 -5.72 -10.87
C GLU A 124 0.77 -4.30 -10.98
N ASN A 125 0.54 -3.49 -9.94
CA ASN A 125 1.04 -2.12 -9.92
C ASN A 125 2.57 -2.07 -9.91
N CYS A 126 3.22 -3.06 -9.30
CA CYS A 126 4.68 -3.22 -9.37
C CYS A 126 5.14 -3.49 -10.80
N LYS A 127 4.45 -4.38 -11.52
CA LYS A 127 4.77 -4.67 -12.93
C LYS A 127 4.60 -3.44 -13.82
N TYR A 128 3.54 -2.66 -13.59
CA TYR A 128 3.29 -1.44 -14.35
C TYR A 128 4.38 -0.39 -14.12
N ASN A 129 4.75 -0.11 -12.87
CA ASN A 129 5.79 0.87 -12.57
C ASN A 129 7.18 0.40 -13.05
N LEU A 130 7.46 -0.90 -12.97
CA LEU A 130 8.69 -1.45 -13.52
C LEU A 130 8.75 -1.31 -15.04
N ALA A 131 7.63 -1.46 -15.74
CA ALA A 131 7.56 -1.23 -17.18
C ALA A 131 7.85 0.23 -17.55
N ILE A 132 7.33 1.20 -16.77
CA ILE A 132 7.63 2.63 -16.94
C ILE A 132 9.12 2.90 -16.74
N ILE A 133 9.74 2.37 -15.70
CA ILE A 133 11.18 2.53 -15.46
C ILE A 133 11.99 1.97 -16.63
N ASN A 134 11.66 0.77 -17.09
CA ASN A 134 12.34 0.16 -18.24
C ASN A 134 12.18 1.00 -19.52
N GLN A 135 10.99 1.56 -19.76
CA GLN A 135 10.74 2.45 -20.90
C GLN A 135 11.58 3.73 -20.82
N ASN A 136 11.64 4.36 -19.66
CA ASN A 136 12.45 5.58 -19.44
C ASN A 136 13.94 5.30 -19.64
N ASN A 137 14.41 4.11 -19.28
CA ASN A 137 15.79 3.65 -19.42
C ASN A 137 16.09 3.06 -20.82
N LYS A 138 15.17 3.23 -21.78
CA LYS A 138 15.30 2.73 -23.15
C LYS A 138 15.45 1.20 -23.24
N ASN A 139 15.02 0.48 -22.22
CA ASN A 139 14.93 -0.99 -22.21
C ASN A 139 13.54 -1.40 -22.72
N GLU A 140 13.28 -1.10 -23.99
CA GLU A 140 11.96 -1.29 -24.63
C GLU A 140 11.50 -2.74 -24.62
N LYS A 141 12.42 -3.68 -24.80
CA LYS A 141 12.10 -5.12 -24.84
C LYS A 141 11.43 -5.59 -23.53
N ASP A 142 12.00 -5.22 -22.39
CA ASP A 142 11.47 -5.61 -21.09
C ASP A 142 10.19 -4.81 -20.76
N ALA A 143 10.14 -3.52 -21.13
CA ALA A 143 8.93 -2.72 -20.99
C ALA A 143 7.74 -3.33 -21.75
N ILE A 144 7.93 -3.67 -23.03
CA ILE A 144 6.90 -4.29 -23.88
C ILE A 144 6.46 -5.64 -23.30
N SER A 145 7.39 -6.45 -22.80
CA SER A 145 7.07 -7.74 -22.19
C SER A 145 6.13 -7.59 -20.99
N LEU A 146 6.41 -6.63 -20.10
CA LEU A 146 5.58 -6.34 -18.93
C LEU A 146 4.21 -5.76 -19.31
N TYR A 147 4.16 -4.85 -20.28
CA TYR A 147 2.89 -4.30 -20.77
C TYR A 147 2.03 -5.37 -21.47
N LYS A 148 2.63 -6.29 -22.25
CA LYS A 148 1.90 -7.42 -22.85
C LYS A 148 1.32 -8.35 -21.79
N TYR A 149 2.06 -8.61 -20.70
CA TYR A 149 1.54 -9.39 -19.59
C TYR A 149 0.31 -8.69 -18.95
N LEU A 150 0.43 -7.38 -18.66
CA LEU A 150 -0.66 -6.59 -18.07
C LEU A 150 -1.90 -6.56 -18.97
N HIS A 151 -1.71 -6.41 -20.28
CA HIS A 151 -2.80 -6.50 -21.25
C HIS A 151 -3.52 -7.86 -21.21
N LYS A 152 -2.74 -8.96 -21.18
CA LYS A 152 -3.29 -10.33 -21.15
C LYS A 152 -4.20 -10.58 -19.95
N ILE A 153 -3.94 -9.94 -18.81
CA ILE A 153 -4.76 -10.06 -17.59
C ILE A 153 -5.88 -9.02 -17.50
N GLY A 154 -6.12 -8.24 -18.57
CA GLY A 154 -7.20 -7.25 -18.63
C GLY A 154 -6.87 -5.91 -17.97
N ASN A 155 -5.58 -5.59 -17.77
CA ASN A 155 -5.17 -4.30 -17.22
C ASN A 155 -5.07 -3.25 -18.34
N ASP A 156 -6.04 -2.30 -18.37
CA ASP A 156 -6.17 -1.28 -19.43
C ASP A 156 -4.93 -0.38 -19.58
N LYS A 157 -4.19 -0.13 -18.48
CA LYS A 157 -2.96 0.68 -18.52
C LYS A 157 -1.87 0.02 -19.37
N GLY A 158 -1.82 -1.33 -19.39
CA GLY A 158 -0.90 -2.07 -20.24
C GLY A 158 -1.18 -1.87 -21.74
N CYS A 159 -2.46 -1.85 -22.13
CA CYS A 159 -2.88 -1.64 -23.53
C CYS A 159 -2.44 -0.28 -24.06
N PHE A 160 -2.73 0.78 -23.30
CA PHE A 160 -2.43 2.14 -23.72
C PHE A 160 -0.94 2.36 -23.99
N ASN A 161 -0.08 1.86 -23.10
CA ASN A 161 1.37 2.09 -23.20
C ASN A 161 2.05 1.25 -24.29
N ILE A 162 1.50 0.10 -24.68
CA ILE A 162 2.00 -0.64 -25.84
C ILE A 162 1.89 0.21 -27.12
N GLY A 163 0.75 0.88 -27.29
CA GLY A 163 0.51 1.73 -28.46
C GLY A 163 1.42 2.96 -28.55
N LEU A 164 2.06 3.37 -27.45
CA LEU A 164 3.02 4.47 -27.43
C LEU A 164 4.46 4.08 -27.79
N ILE A 165 4.79 2.78 -27.72
CA ILE A 165 6.15 2.28 -27.95
C ILE A 165 6.29 1.68 -29.36
N MET A 166 5.18 1.29 -29.98
CA MET A 166 5.13 0.74 -31.35
C MET A 166 4.99 1.84 -32.38
#